data_c2159865d8acb903882a5d0d13bc9cd1
#
_entry.id   c2159865d8acb903882a5d0d13bc9cd1
#
_cell.length_a   1.000
_cell.length_b   1.000
_cell.length_c   1.000
_cell.angle_alpha   90.00
_cell.angle_beta   90.00
_cell.angle_gamma   90.00
#
_symmetry.space_group_name_H-M   'P 1'
#
loop_
_entity.id
_entity.type
_entity.pdbx_description
1 polymer ?
#
loop_
_entity_poly.entity_id
_entity_poly.type
_entity_poly.pdbx_seq_one_letter_code
_entity_poly.pdbx_strand_id
1 'polypeptide(L)'
;MSTTIPSFRIAIQAGLVMVLTLGLSACGNVPLPGHRDFSYKELPVADGSAKAGEGHNILFQGKPLMLSGMGVQVGDQVRDVKLVQTDLSLLNINETKGKGKVRIISVVPSLDTKVCEQQTHYLSEKNKGLDRMVELITVSIDTPFAQKRFAEEAKIGNV
;
A
#
# COMPACT_ATOMS: atom_id res chain seq x y z
N MET A 1 6.26 0.46 85.50
CA MET A 1 7.53 0.48 84.81
C MET A 1 7.23 0.39 83.28
N SER A 2 7.34 1.51 82.68
CA SER A 2 7.00 1.71 81.28
C SER A 2 8.31 1.63 80.46
N THR A 3 8.42 0.73 79.54
CA THR A 3 9.56 0.65 78.64
C THR A 3 9.10 1.00 77.20
N THR A 4 9.52 2.16 76.78
CA THR A 4 9.36 2.75 75.47
C THR A 4 10.25 2.01 74.42
N ILE A 5 9.69 1.52 73.41
CA ILE A 5 10.42 0.95 72.21
C ILE A 5 10.54 2.03 71.16
N PRO A 6 11.73 2.39 70.68
CA PRO A 6 11.87 3.43 69.68
C PRO A 6 11.52 2.92 68.30
N SER A 7 10.77 3.74 67.56
CA SER A 7 10.36 3.64 66.18
C SER A 7 11.56 3.73 65.20
N PHE A 8 11.95 2.59 64.67
CA PHE A 8 13.01 2.52 63.65
C PHE A 8 12.54 1.72 62.42
N ARG A 9 11.42 2.15 61.80
CA ARG A 9 10.87 1.42 60.62
C ARG A 9 10.34 2.30 59.49
N ILE A 10 10.71 3.57 59.36
CA ILE A 10 10.12 4.43 58.31
C ILE A 10 11.13 4.88 57.24
N ALA A 11 12.43 4.58 57.39
CA ALA A 11 13.43 5.11 56.45
C ALA A 11 13.77 4.22 55.25
N ILE A 12 13.27 2.99 55.15
CA ILE A 12 13.69 2.06 54.06
C ILE A 12 12.65 1.92 52.96
N GLN A 13 11.41 2.37 53.14
CA GLN A 13 10.38 2.25 52.10
C GLN A 13 10.30 3.43 51.12
N ALA A 14 10.88 4.56 51.40
CA ALA A 14 10.86 5.71 50.50
C ALA A 14 11.92 5.65 49.38
N GLY A 15 12.98 4.87 49.56
CA GLY A 15 14.05 4.72 48.58
C GLY A 15 13.76 3.74 47.43
N LEU A 16 12.86 2.77 47.64
CA LEU A 16 12.59 1.72 46.68
C LEU A 16 11.49 2.08 45.65
N VAL A 17 10.64 3.04 46.01
CA VAL A 17 9.56 3.49 45.10
C VAL A 17 10.07 4.49 44.05
N MET A 18 11.16 5.20 44.34
CA MET A 18 11.68 6.22 43.41
C MET A 18 12.55 5.68 42.28
N VAL A 19 13.02 4.42 42.40
CA VAL A 19 13.83 3.79 41.31
C VAL A 19 12.97 3.08 40.27
N LEU A 20 11.70 2.77 40.60
CA LEU A 20 10.82 2.03 39.68
C LEU A 20 10.04 2.92 38.70
N THR A 21 10.02 4.24 38.93
CA THR A 21 9.28 5.19 38.07
C THR A 21 10.14 5.81 36.96
N LEU A 22 11.43 5.61 36.95
CA LEU A 22 12.36 6.12 35.93
C LEU A 22 12.61 5.16 34.76
N GLY A 23 12.06 3.95 34.83
CA GLY A 23 12.29 2.92 33.82
C GLY A 23 11.24 2.79 32.72
N LEU A 24 10.12 3.52 32.78
CA LEU A 24 9.00 3.33 31.82
C LEU A 24 8.84 4.45 30.79
N SER A 25 9.72 5.41 30.72
CA SER A 25 9.65 6.48 29.71
C SER A 25 10.55 6.29 28.51
N ALA A 26 11.13 5.10 28.32
CA ALA A 26 11.99 4.81 27.18
C ALA A 26 11.30 3.96 26.07
N CYS A 27 9.96 3.86 26.06
CA CYS A 27 9.25 3.50 24.85
C CYS A 27 9.08 4.77 24.00
N GLY A 28 10.20 5.40 23.64
CA GLY A 28 10.23 6.33 22.54
C GLY A 28 9.72 5.59 21.32
N ASN A 29 8.87 6.24 20.51
CA ASN A 29 8.43 5.77 19.22
C ASN A 29 9.65 5.31 18.42
N VAL A 30 9.97 4.02 18.47
CA VAL A 30 10.86 3.40 17.52
C VAL A 30 10.02 3.32 16.25
N PRO A 31 10.36 4.06 15.19
CA PRO A 31 9.66 3.92 13.92
C PRO A 31 9.77 2.44 13.53
N LEU A 32 8.63 1.79 13.31
CA LEU A 32 8.62 0.43 12.78
C LEU A 32 9.39 0.48 11.46
N PRO A 33 10.40 -0.40 11.24
CA PRO A 33 11.10 -0.45 9.98
C PRO A 33 10.10 -0.79 8.88
N GLY A 34 9.88 0.13 7.95
CA GLY A 34 9.03 -0.06 6.79
C GLY A 34 7.95 0.99 6.56
N HIS A 35 7.63 1.84 7.53
CA HIS A 35 6.70 2.94 7.27
C HIS A 35 7.42 4.05 6.49
N ARG A 36 7.26 4.04 5.18
CA ARG A 36 7.69 5.15 4.33
C ARG A 36 6.58 6.20 4.32
N ASP A 37 6.87 7.38 4.80
CA ASP A 37 5.97 8.53 4.63
C ASP A 37 5.81 8.79 3.13
N PHE A 38 4.61 8.52 2.62
CA PHE A 38 4.27 8.79 1.23
C PHE A 38 4.07 10.30 1.03
N SER A 39 4.65 10.83 -0.04
CA SER A 39 4.37 12.18 -0.52
C SER A 39 4.35 12.21 -2.04
N TYR A 40 3.39 12.92 -2.61
CA TYR A 40 3.32 13.13 -4.05
C TYR A 40 4.58 13.87 -4.53
N LYS A 41 5.16 13.36 -5.63
CA LYS A 41 6.31 13.97 -6.30
C LYS A 41 5.92 14.28 -7.73
N GLU A 42 6.53 15.33 -8.27
CA GLU A 42 6.47 15.56 -9.70
C GLU A 42 7.28 14.47 -10.41
N LEU A 43 6.59 13.67 -11.24
CA LEU A 43 7.17 12.59 -12.01
C LEU A 43 6.96 12.88 -13.49
N PRO A 44 7.97 12.65 -14.34
CA PRO A 44 7.80 12.79 -15.77
C PRO A 44 6.77 11.76 -16.26
N VAL A 45 5.73 12.26 -16.89
CA VAL A 45 4.66 11.44 -17.50
C VAL A 45 4.69 11.67 -19.00
N ALA A 46 4.60 10.59 -19.76
CA ALA A 46 4.48 10.68 -21.21
C ALA A 46 3.11 11.24 -21.60
N ASP A 47 3.09 12.12 -22.57
CA ASP A 47 1.85 12.61 -23.17
C ASP A 47 1.21 11.51 -24.02
N GLY A 48 -0.09 11.32 -23.83
CA GLY A 48 -0.88 10.36 -24.58
C GLY A 48 -0.63 8.90 -24.23
N SER A 49 -1.17 8.03 -25.04
CA SER A 49 -1.08 6.57 -24.87
C SER A 49 -0.12 5.95 -25.88
N ALA A 50 0.73 5.03 -25.42
CA ALA A 50 1.51 4.19 -26.33
C ALA A 50 0.57 3.27 -27.11
N LYS A 51 0.90 3.04 -28.38
CA LYS A 51 0.21 2.01 -29.19
C LYS A 51 0.60 0.63 -28.66
N ALA A 52 -0.40 -0.21 -28.44
CA ALA A 52 -0.19 -1.57 -27.95
C ALA A 52 0.24 -2.52 -29.08
N GLY A 53 0.96 -3.57 -28.71
CA GLY A 53 1.26 -4.70 -29.57
C GLY A 53 2.63 -4.65 -30.26
N GLU A 54 2.89 -5.71 -31.00
CA GLU A 54 4.15 -5.93 -31.71
C GLU A 54 4.46 -4.82 -32.72
N GLY A 55 5.73 -4.48 -32.85
CA GLY A 55 6.20 -3.40 -33.72
C GLY A 55 6.13 -2.00 -33.08
N HIS A 56 5.59 -1.89 -31.89
CA HIS A 56 5.56 -0.64 -31.13
C HIS A 56 6.57 -0.68 -29.97
N ASN A 57 6.83 0.47 -29.37
CA ASN A 57 7.71 0.57 -28.21
C ASN A 57 7.15 1.55 -27.17
N ILE A 58 7.64 1.40 -25.95
CA ILE A 58 7.48 2.37 -24.88
C ILE A 58 8.86 2.83 -24.40
N LEU A 59 8.93 3.97 -23.74
CA LEU A 59 10.17 4.44 -23.13
C LEU A 59 10.22 4.04 -21.67
N PHE A 60 11.29 3.33 -21.29
CA PHE A 60 11.61 3.06 -19.92
C PHE A 60 12.94 3.72 -19.56
N GLN A 61 12.91 4.69 -18.66
CA GLN A 61 14.07 5.54 -18.32
C GLN A 61 14.76 6.15 -19.55
N GLY A 62 13.96 6.61 -20.51
CA GLY A 62 14.44 7.21 -21.75
C GLY A 62 14.94 6.21 -22.81
N LYS A 63 14.94 4.91 -22.52
CA LYS A 63 15.35 3.85 -23.46
C LYS A 63 14.11 3.15 -24.04
N PRO A 64 14.07 2.89 -25.35
CA PRO A 64 12.96 2.19 -25.96
C PRO A 64 12.93 0.73 -25.52
N LEU A 65 11.76 0.27 -25.09
CA LEU A 65 11.42 -1.13 -24.87
C LEU A 65 10.43 -1.55 -25.95
N MET A 66 10.82 -2.55 -26.74
CA MET A 66 9.94 -3.10 -27.79
C MET A 66 8.81 -3.89 -27.17
N LEU A 67 7.61 -3.68 -27.67
CA LEU A 67 6.45 -4.46 -27.28
C LEU A 67 6.35 -5.71 -28.14
N SER A 68 5.90 -6.80 -27.52
CA SER A 68 5.65 -8.09 -28.18
C SER A 68 4.22 -8.53 -27.92
N GLY A 69 3.71 -9.39 -28.80
CA GLY A 69 2.36 -9.94 -28.73
C GLY A 69 1.27 -9.02 -29.28
N MET A 70 0.05 -9.52 -29.23
CA MET A 70 -1.12 -8.76 -29.74
C MET A 70 -1.54 -7.71 -28.71
N GLY A 71 -1.62 -6.47 -29.15
CA GLY A 71 -2.17 -5.38 -28.36
C GLY A 71 -3.69 -5.48 -28.22
N VAL A 72 -4.21 -4.89 -27.16
CA VAL A 72 -5.66 -4.76 -26.94
C VAL A 72 -6.18 -3.60 -27.77
N GLN A 73 -7.30 -3.79 -28.42
CA GLN A 73 -7.98 -2.78 -29.20
C GLN A 73 -9.31 -2.39 -28.55
N VAL A 74 -9.82 -1.23 -28.90
CA VAL A 74 -11.15 -0.82 -28.45
C VAL A 74 -12.20 -1.79 -29.02
N GLY A 75 -13.04 -2.34 -28.15
CA GLY A 75 -14.03 -3.36 -28.49
C GLY A 75 -13.58 -4.79 -28.20
N ASP A 76 -12.32 -5.03 -27.90
CA ASP A 76 -11.84 -6.34 -27.51
C ASP A 76 -12.41 -6.76 -26.15
N GLN A 77 -12.65 -8.05 -26.01
CA GLN A 77 -13.01 -8.62 -24.70
C GLN A 77 -11.78 -8.70 -23.80
N VAL A 78 -11.99 -8.41 -22.52
CA VAL A 78 -10.97 -8.64 -21.49
C VAL A 78 -10.62 -10.14 -21.48
N ARG A 79 -9.34 -10.45 -21.57
CA ARG A 79 -8.85 -11.84 -21.53
C ARG A 79 -9.18 -12.50 -20.20
N ASP A 80 -9.41 -13.79 -20.25
CA ASP A 80 -9.58 -14.62 -19.07
C ASP A 80 -8.24 -14.81 -18.35
N VAL A 81 -8.06 -14.11 -17.24
CA VAL A 81 -6.85 -14.17 -16.42
C VAL A 81 -7.26 -14.38 -14.97
N LYS A 82 -6.77 -15.45 -14.38
CA LYS A 82 -6.94 -15.73 -12.95
C LYS A 82 -5.90 -14.98 -12.14
N LEU A 83 -6.36 -14.19 -11.22
CA LEU A 83 -5.56 -13.42 -10.28
C LEU A 83 -5.83 -13.87 -8.85
N VAL A 84 -4.89 -13.59 -7.96
CA VAL A 84 -5.04 -13.86 -6.52
C VAL A 84 -5.24 -12.53 -5.81
N GLN A 85 -6.33 -12.44 -5.06
CA GLN A 85 -6.65 -11.25 -4.26
C GLN A 85 -5.84 -11.22 -2.96
N THR A 86 -5.87 -10.10 -2.27
CA THR A 86 -5.16 -9.90 -0.99
C THR A 86 -5.65 -10.80 0.15
N ASP A 87 -6.85 -11.37 0.02
CA ASP A 87 -7.43 -12.37 0.92
C ASP A 87 -7.15 -13.82 0.48
N LEU A 88 -6.32 -14.01 -0.55
CA LEU A 88 -5.98 -15.29 -1.19
C LEU A 88 -7.10 -15.92 -2.00
N SER A 89 -8.24 -15.29 -2.15
CA SER A 89 -9.28 -15.77 -3.06
C SER A 89 -8.87 -15.59 -4.52
N LEU A 90 -9.41 -16.42 -5.40
CA LEU A 90 -9.19 -16.32 -6.83
C LEU A 90 -10.20 -15.38 -7.46
N LEU A 91 -9.73 -14.50 -8.31
CA LEU A 91 -10.53 -13.60 -9.11
C LEU A 91 -10.19 -13.81 -10.59
N ASN A 92 -11.21 -13.98 -11.41
CA ASN A 92 -11.04 -13.89 -12.84
C ASN A 92 -11.38 -12.46 -13.30
N ILE A 93 -10.43 -11.77 -13.92
CA ILE A 93 -10.59 -10.35 -14.22
C ILE A 93 -11.76 -10.07 -15.20
N ASN A 94 -12.16 -11.03 -16.01
CA ASN A 94 -13.33 -10.89 -16.88
C ASN A 94 -14.66 -11.09 -16.13
N GLU A 95 -14.63 -11.69 -14.93
CA GLU A 95 -15.79 -12.02 -14.11
C GLU A 95 -15.97 -11.05 -12.94
N THR A 96 -15.14 -10.04 -12.80
CA THR A 96 -15.27 -9.08 -11.70
C THR A 96 -16.66 -8.47 -11.71
N LYS A 97 -17.34 -8.57 -10.58
CA LYS A 97 -18.69 -8.02 -10.37
C LYS A 97 -18.55 -6.59 -9.86
N GLY A 98 -18.16 -5.68 -10.75
CA GLY A 98 -17.97 -4.28 -10.38
C GLY A 98 -19.26 -3.60 -9.91
N LYS A 99 -19.10 -2.57 -9.16
CA LYS A 99 -20.15 -1.57 -8.88
C LYS A 99 -20.43 -0.80 -10.17
N GLY A 100 -21.28 -1.32 -11.01
CA GLY A 100 -21.57 -0.71 -12.29
C GLY A 100 -21.00 -1.50 -13.47
N LYS A 101 -21.08 -0.89 -14.66
CA LYS A 101 -20.70 -1.53 -15.93
C LYS A 101 -19.27 -1.19 -16.38
N VAL A 102 -18.58 -0.30 -15.69
CA VAL A 102 -17.25 0.19 -16.08
C VAL A 102 -16.23 -0.23 -15.04
N ARG A 103 -15.10 -0.69 -15.50
CA ARG A 103 -13.92 -1.02 -14.68
C ARG A 103 -12.72 -0.25 -15.20
N ILE A 104 -11.91 0.25 -14.30
CA ILE A 104 -10.61 0.83 -14.58
C ILE A 104 -9.57 -0.12 -14.02
N ILE A 105 -8.77 -0.71 -14.90
CA ILE A 105 -7.74 -1.67 -14.55
C ILE A 105 -6.39 -0.99 -14.71
N SER A 106 -5.70 -0.81 -13.58
CA SER A 106 -4.35 -0.29 -13.51
C SER A 106 -3.37 -1.45 -13.35
N VAL A 107 -2.47 -1.62 -14.31
CA VAL A 107 -1.45 -2.68 -14.24
C VAL A 107 -0.11 -2.04 -13.91
N VAL A 108 0.49 -2.47 -12.82
CA VAL A 108 1.78 -1.95 -12.34
C VAL A 108 2.76 -3.10 -12.11
N PRO A 109 4.07 -2.90 -12.40
CA PRO A 109 5.09 -3.92 -12.13
C PRO A 109 5.21 -4.27 -10.64
N SER A 110 5.25 -3.26 -9.76
CA SER A 110 5.34 -3.47 -8.32
C SER A 110 4.94 -2.21 -7.56
N LEU A 111 4.17 -2.39 -6.50
CA LEU A 111 3.77 -1.32 -5.57
C LEU A 111 4.95 -0.73 -4.79
N ASP A 112 6.07 -1.46 -4.70
CA ASP A 112 7.31 -0.98 -4.07
C ASP A 112 8.09 0.02 -4.95
N THR A 113 7.63 0.32 -6.17
CA THR A 113 8.25 1.32 -7.02
C THR A 113 7.56 2.68 -6.88
N LYS A 114 8.36 3.76 -6.84
CA LYS A 114 7.87 5.13 -6.58
C LYS A 114 6.74 5.59 -7.51
N VAL A 115 6.83 5.22 -8.78
CA VAL A 115 5.82 5.59 -9.79
C VAL A 115 4.53 4.84 -9.58
N CYS A 116 4.61 3.53 -9.35
CA CYS A 116 3.44 2.67 -9.19
C CYS A 116 2.73 2.92 -7.86
N GLU A 117 3.49 3.14 -6.78
CA GLU A 117 2.98 3.61 -5.51
C GLU A 117 2.16 4.90 -5.69
N GLN A 118 2.77 5.92 -6.32
CA GLN A 118 2.09 7.19 -6.57
C GLN A 118 0.88 7.04 -7.49
N GLN A 119 0.94 6.21 -8.52
CA GLN A 119 -0.20 5.92 -9.40
C GLN A 119 -1.36 5.31 -8.63
N THR A 120 -1.08 4.36 -7.73
CA THR A 120 -2.09 3.69 -6.91
C THR A 120 -2.72 4.67 -5.91
N HIS A 121 -1.92 5.49 -5.23
CA HIS A 121 -2.42 6.58 -4.39
C HIS A 121 -3.30 7.55 -5.19
N TYR A 122 -2.87 7.90 -6.40
CA TYR A 122 -3.62 8.83 -7.24
C TYR A 122 -5.00 8.28 -7.61
N LEU A 123 -5.07 7.02 -8.01
CA LEU A 123 -6.35 6.35 -8.30
C LEU A 123 -7.25 6.26 -7.06
N SER A 124 -6.67 5.96 -5.90
CA SER A 124 -7.42 5.86 -4.66
C SER A 124 -7.93 7.21 -4.16
N GLU A 125 -7.07 8.22 -4.11
CA GLU A 125 -7.33 9.47 -3.37
C GLU A 125 -7.83 10.60 -4.28
N LYS A 126 -7.42 10.64 -5.55
CA LYS A 126 -7.72 11.72 -6.49
C LYS A 126 -8.79 11.37 -7.52
N ASN A 127 -9.50 10.26 -7.34
CA ASN A 127 -10.52 9.79 -8.28
C ASN A 127 -11.82 10.64 -8.28
N LYS A 128 -11.96 11.64 -7.40
CA LYS A 128 -13.11 12.54 -7.31
C LYS A 128 -14.44 11.81 -7.13
N GLY A 129 -14.44 10.66 -6.44
CA GLY A 129 -15.63 9.85 -6.20
C GLY A 129 -16.00 8.90 -7.35
N LEU A 130 -15.11 8.72 -8.31
CA LEU A 130 -15.29 7.77 -9.42
C LEU A 130 -15.43 6.33 -8.92
N ASP A 131 -14.75 5.99 -7.84
CA ASP A 131 -14.83 4.70 -7.13
C ASP A 131 -16.25 4.31 -6.64
N ARG A 132 -17.18 5.27 -6.62
CA ARG A 132 -18.60 4.99 -6.32
C ARG A 132 -19.38 4.52 -7.55
N MET A 133 -18.89 4.80 -8.74
CA MET A 133 -19.56 4.57 -10.02
C MET A 133 -18.92 3.46 -10.83
N VAL A 134 -17.63 3.26 -10.67
CA VAL A 134 -16.83 2.27 -11.40
C VAL A 134 -16.03 1.42 -10.42
N GLU A 135 -15.62 0.26 -10.87
CA GLU A 135 -14.69 -0.59 -10.13
C GLU A 135 -13.26 -0.20 -10.48
N LEU A 136 -12.47 0.14 -9.46
CA LEU A 136 -11.05 0.39 -9.60
C LEU A 136 -10.30 -0.88 -9.21
N ILE A 137 -9.37 -1.32 -10.06
CA ILE A 137 -8.61 -2.56 -9.84
C ILE A 137 -7.14 -2.26 -10.10
N THR A 138 -6.30 -2.47 -9.10
CA THR A 138 -4.84 -2.46 -9.30
C THR A 138 -4.32 -3.88 -9.35
N VAL A 139 -3.59 -4.19 -10.41
CA VAL A 139 -2.95 -5.49 -10.65
C VAL A 139 -1.44 -5.31 -10.60
N SER A 140 -0.77 -6.07 -9.76
CA SER A 140 0.70 -6.10 -9.67
C SER A 140 1.23 -7.53 -9.62
N ILE A 141 2.54 -7.70 -9.83
CA ILE A 141 3.22 -9.00 -9.65
C ILE A 141 3.61 -9.26 -8.21
N ASP A 142 3.32 -8.32 -7.30
CA ASP A 142 3.61 -8.50 -5.88
C ASP A 142 2.77 -9.63 -5.29
N THR A 143 3.32 -10.28 -4.26
CA THR A 143 2.56 -11.30 -3.55
C THR A 143 1.33 -10.70 -2.87
N PRO A 144 0.24 -11.46 -2.69
CA PRO A 144 -0.96 -10.99 -1.98
C PRO A 144 -0.66 -10.40 -0.59
N PHE A 145 0.34 -10.96 0.09
CA PHE A 145 0.79 -10.48 1.41
C PHE A 145 1.44 -9.09 1.33
N ALA A 146 2.26 -8.85 0.31
CA ALA A 146 2.89 -7.56 0.09
C ALA A 146 1.86 -6.51 -0.31
N GLN A 147 0.91 -6.86 -1.20
CA GLN A 147 -0.19 -5.99 -1.60
C GLN A 147 -1.08 -5.62 -0.40
N LYS A 148 -1.42 -6.60 0.44
CA LYS A 148 -2.21 -6.37 1.66
C LYS A 148 -1.50 -5.40 2.60
N ARG A 149 -0.23 -5.63 2.89
CA ARG A 149 0.57 -4.74 3.73
C ARG A 149 0.62 -3.32 3.15
N PHE A 150 0.88 -3.19 1.85
CA PHE A 150 0.86 -1.89 1.18
C PHE A 150 -0.49 -1.17 1.36
N ALA A 151 -1.60 -1.86 1.12
CA ALA A 151 -2.94 -1.28 1.24
C ALA A 151 -3.24 -0.81 2.67
N GLU A 152 -2.83 -1.59 3.67
CA GLU A 152 -3.00 -1.25 5.09
C GLU A 152 -2.15 -0.03 5.48
N GLU A 153 -0.87 0.00 5.10
CA GLU A 153 0.06 1.10 5.39
C GLU A 153 -0.35 2.39 4.66
N ALA A 154 -0.74 2.29 3.41
CA ALA A 154 -1.19 3.39 2.58
C ALA A 154 -2.65 3.82 2.87
N LYS A 155 -3.38 3.07 3.69
CA LYS A 155 -4.82 3.28 3.97
C LYS A 155 -5.69 3.28 2.71
N ILE A 156 -5.36 2.44 1.78
CA ILE A 156 -6.04 2.26 0.50
C ILE A 156 -6.97 1.05 0.60
N GLY A 157 -8.25 1.23 0.30
CA GLY A 157 -9.26 0.16 0.37
C GLY A 157 -10.27 0.19 -0.79
N ASN A 158 -10.02 1.01 -1.81
CA ASN A 158 -10.96 1.25 -2.91
C ASN A 158 -10.37 0.99 -4.31
N VAL A 159 -9.18 0.42 -4.38
CA VAL A 159 -8.50 0.01 -5.62
C VAL A 159 -7.86 -1.37 -5.45
#